data_68066a2d2ea4ec86af033b3c59994072
#
_entry.id   68066a2d2ea4ec86af033b3c59994072
#
_cell.length_a   1.000
_cell.length_b   1.000
_cell.length_c   1.000
_cell.angle_alpha   90.00
_cell.angle_beta   90.00
_cell.angle_gamma   90.00
#
_symmetry.space_group_name_H-M   'P 1'
#
loop_
_entity.id
_entity.type
_entity.pdbx_description
1 polymer ?
#
loop_
_entity_poly.entity_id
_entity_poly.type
_entity_poly.pdbx_seq_one_letter_code
_entity_poly.pdbx_strand_id
1 'polypeptide(L)'
;MSCDVNKVIQIAKNEVGYLEKQSNMNLDSKTANAGDKNYTKYARDLDNIPGFYNGKKQGFAWCDCFVDWCFVKAYGVDNAKRLLCQPDKSLGAGCQYSMDYYKTKGQLYISPKIGDQIFFKNSSGKIVHTGLVENVDRSYVYTIEGNTSTASGVIANGGGVCKKKYKLNYERIASYGRPKYDLTQIVTNGGTCTMNLDVLKKGNKNNSVRALQILLIGNGYSCGSYGVDGDFGTGTYNAVIKFQKAKNINADGIVGAQTWGKLLK
;
A
#
# COMPACT_ATOMS: atom_id res chain seq x y z
N MET A 1 3.63 -6.38 -13.44
CA MET A 1 4.36 -5.74 -12.31
C MET A 1 3.63 -6.09 -11.04
N SER A 2 4.35 -6.56 -10.01
CA SER A 2 3.76 -6.80 -8.69
C SER A 2 3.33 -5.49 -8.04
N CYS A 3 2.11 -5.46 -7.47
CA CYS A 3 1.57 -4.31 -6.75
C CYS A 3 1.97 -4.42 -5.26
N ASP A 4 3.28 -4.26 -4.98
CA ASP A 4 3.82 -4.26 -3.62
C ASP A 4 3.39 -2.99 -2.87
N VAL A 5 2.80 -3.15 -1.68
CA VAL A 5 2.34 -2.05 -0.82
C VAL A 5 3.44 -1.05 -0.48
N ASN A 6 4.69 -1.51 -0.32
CA ASN A 6 5.81 -0.63 0.01
C ASN A 6 6.06 0.43 -1.07
N LYS A 7 5.73 0.13 -2.32
CA LYS A 7 5.96 1.05 -3.44
C LYS A 7 5.09 2.31 -3.33
N VAL A 8 3.79 2.17 -3.07
CA VAL A 8 2.89 3.33 -2.93
C VAL A 8 3.22 4.13 -1.66
N ILE A 9 3.56 3.45 -0.56
CA ILE A 9 3.98 4.10 0.68
C ILE A 9 5.24 4.94 0.46
N GLN A 10 6.24 4.39 -0.26
CA GLN A 10 7.47 5.13 -0.54
C GLN A 10 7.23 6.36 -1.42
N ILE A 11 6.35 6.25 -2.42
CA ILE A 11 5.93 7.40 -3.25
C ILE A 11 5.29 8.47 -2.38
N ALA A 12 4.33 8.11 -1.52
CA ALA A 12 3.68 9.07 -0.63
C ALA A 12 4.68 9.72 0.36
N LYS A 13 5.62 8.95 0.91
CA LYS A 13 6.70 9.46 1.78
C LYS A 13 7.55 10.52 1.08
N ASN A 14 7.89 10.30 -0.17
CA ASN A 14 8.70 11.24 -0.95
C ASN A 14 7.98 12.58 -1.19
N GLU A 15 6.67 12.63 -1.06
CA GLU A 15 5.87 13.84 -1.25
C GLU A 15 5.72 14.68 0.04
N VAL A 16 6.04 14.15 1.19
CA VAL A 16 5.94 14.89 2.47
C VAL A 16 6.70 16.21 2.40
N GLY A 17 6.02 17.29 2.82
CA GLY A 17 6.50 18.66 2.72
C GLY A 17 6.14 19.38 1.41
N TYR A 18 5.41 18.72 0.49
CA TYR A 18 4.84 19.42 -0.66
C TYR A 18 3.75 20.38 -0.20
N LEU A 19 3.73 21.59 -0.78
CA LEU A 19 2.73 22.62 -0.58
C LEU A 19 2.00 22.91 -1.89
N GLU A 20 0.68 23.07 -1.84
CA GLU A 20 -0.11 23.53 -2.98
C GLU A 20 0.32 24.90 -3.48
N LYS A 21 -0.08 25.25 -4.69
CA LYS A 21 0.42 26.46 -5.38
C LYS A 21 -0.68 27.50 -5.58
N GLN A 22 -0.24 28.74 -5.74
CA GLN A 22 -1.08 29.88 -6.12
C GLN A 22 -1.60 29.77 -7.58
N SER A 23 -0.87 29.03 -8.42
CA SER A 23 -1.16 28.90 -9.85
C SER A 23 -0.50 27.65 -10.43
N ASN A 24 -0.65 27.41 -11.73
CA ASN A 24 0.00 26.32 -12.45
C ASN A 24 1.54 26.45 -12.59
N MET A 25 2.16 27.41 -11.93
CA MET A 25 3.62 27.60 -11.96
C MET A 25 4.30 26.77 -10.88
N ASN A 26 5.47 26.21 -11.18
CA ASN A 26 6.34 25.50 -10.25
C ASN A 26 5.68 24.29 -9.56
N LEU A 27 4.73 23.64 -10.23
CA LEU A 27 3.97 22.51 -9.66
C LEU A 27 4.86 21.36 -9.19
N ASP A 28 6.03 21.15 -9.79
CA ASP A 28 6.94 20.05 -9.42
C ASP A 28 7.87 20.40 -8.24
N SER A 29 8.01 21.68 -7.90
CA SER A 29 8.73 22.09 -6.70
C SER A 29 7.89 21.82 -5.44
N LYS A 30 8.52 21.38 -4.37
CA LYS A 30 7.79 21.16 -3.12
C LYS A 30 7.26 22.46 -2.52
N THR A 31 8.01 23.56 -2.59
CA THR A 31 7.70 24.78 -1.83
C THR A 31 7.59 26.04 -2.68
N ALA A 32 8.22 26.11 -3.87
CA ALA A 32 8.12 27.29 -4.72
C ALA A 32 6.67 27.56 -5.14
N ASN A 33 6.30 28.84 -5.22
CA ASN A 33 4.94 29.31 -5.56
C ASN A 33 3.85 28.73 -4.62
N ALA A 34 4.20 28.48 -3.34
CA ALA A 34 3.25 27.99 -2.35
C ALA A 34 2.09 28.98 -2.14
N GLY A 35 0.90 28.47 -1.89
CA GLY A 35 -0.30 29.25 -1.68
C GLY A 35 -1.51 28.44 -1.25
N ASP A 36 -2.72 28.95 -1.55
CA ASP A 36 -4.00 28.46 -1.07
C ASP A 36 -5.02 28.22 -2.22
N LYS A 37 -4.55 28.05 -3.46
CA LYS A 37 -5.42 27.93 -4.63
C LYS A 37 -5.60 26.50 -5.13
N ASN A 38 -5.18 25.50 -4.35
CA ASN A 38 -5.34 24.08 -4.68
C ASN A 38 -4.69 23.64 -6.01
N TYR A 39 -3.71 24.42 -6.55
CA TYR A 39 -2.98 23.97 -7.72
C TYR A 39 -1.89 22.97 -7.30
N THR A 40 -1.90 21.79 -7.90
CA THR A 40 -0.96 20.73 -7.54
C THR A 40 -0.46 19.97 -8.76
N LYS A 41 0.73 19.37 -8.67
CA LYS A 41 1.18 18.40 -9.68
C LYS A 41 0.31 17.15 -9.71
N TYR A 42 -0.32 16.79 -8.59
CA TYR A 42 -1.18 15.60 -8.50
C TYR A 42 -2.40 15.72 -9.40
N ALA A 43 -3.14 16.82 -9.27
CA ALA A 43 -4.28 17.11 -10.13
C ALA A 43 -3.85 17.30 -11.58
N ARG A 44 -2.75 18.06 -11.85
CA ARG A 44 -2.22 18.24 -13.21
C ARG A 44 -1.95 16.89 -13.90
N ASP A 45 -1.21 16.02 -13.24
CA ASP A 45 -0.80 14.73 -13.81
C ASP A 45 -2.00 13.84 -14.12
N LEU A 46 -2.99 13.79 -13.23
CA LEU A 46 -4.19 12.99 -13.42
C LEU A 46 -5.16 13.61 -14.45
N ASP A 47 -5.26 14.95 -14.48
CA ASP A 47 -6.04 15.69 -15.49
C ASP A 47 -5.48 15.50 -16.92
N ASN A 48 -4.19 15.17 -17.04
CA ASN A 48 -3.54 14.86 -18.32
C ASN A 48 -3.72 13.40 -18.78
N ILE A 49 -4.33 12.54 -17.96
CA ILE A 49 -4.69 11.19 -18.36
C ILE A 49 -6.10 11.23 -18.99
N PRO A 50 -6.24 10.96 -20.31
CA PRO A 50 -7.53 11.05 -20.98
C PRO A 50 -8.61 10.20 -20.28
N GLY A 51 -9.70 10.83 -19.86
CA GLY A 51 -10.85 10.16 -19.25
C GLY A 51 -10.58 9.58 -17.85
N PHE A 52 -9.49 9.95 -17.17
CA PHE A 52 -9.26 9.51 -15.80
C PHE A 52 -10.35 10.02 -14.87
N TYR A 53 -10.61 11.31 -14.86
CA TYR A 53 -11.70 11.93 -14.13
C TYR A 53 -12.86 12.38 -15.01
N ASN A 54 -14.02 12.63 -14.41
CA ASN A 54 -15.19 13.20 -15.04
C ASN A 54 -15.07 14.71 -15.39
N GLY A 55 -13.89 15.28 -15.26
CA GLY A 55 -13.55 16.66 -15.53
C GLY A 55 -12.28 17.05 -14.75
N LYS A 56 -11.69 18.19 -15.09
CA LYS A 56 -10.44 18.68 -14.47
C LYS A 56 -10.60 18.90 -12.98
N LYS A 57 -9.57 18.56 -12.20
CA LYS A 57 -9.51 18.67 -10.74
C LYS A 57 -8.53 19.73 -10.24
N GLN A 58 -7.77 20.35 -11.14
CA GLN A 58 -6.86 21.43 -10.78
C GLN A 58 -7.64 22.62 -10.16
N GLY A 59 -7.18 23.11 -9.02
CA GLY A 59 -7.85 24.18 -8.27
C GLY A 59 -8.95 23.70 -7.31
N PHE A 60 -9.18 22.40 -7.17
CA PHE A 60 -10.13 21.81 -6.21
C PHE A 60 -9.42 21.09 -5.07
N ALA A 61 -10.14 20.81 -3.97
CA ALA A 61 -9.61 20.00 -2.87
C ALA A 61 -9.00 18.69 -3.37
N TRP A 62 -7.79 18.37 -2.96
CA TRP A 62 -6.95 17.38 -3.61
C TRP A 62 -6.48 16.23 -2.72
N CYS A 63 -7.08 16.03 -1.55
CA CYS A 63 -6.72 14.92 -0.67
C CYS A 63 -6.91 13.55 -1.34
N ASP A 64 -8.00 13.38 -2.08
CA ASP A 64 -8.30 12.16 -2.84
C ASP A 64 -7.41 12.06 -4.11
N CYS A 65 -7.23 13.16 -4.84
CA CYS A 65 -6.29 13.22 -5.96
C CYS A 65 -4.85 12.81 -5.55
N PHE A 66 -4.41 13.16 -4.35
CA PHE A 66 -3.11 12.75 -3.85
C PHE A 66 -2.99 11.22 -3.72
N VAL A 67 -4.01 10.57 -3.15
CA VAL A 67 -4.03 9.11 -3.04
C VAL A 67 -4.05 8.47 -4.42
N ASP A 68 -4.96 8.89 -5.30
CA ASP A 68 -5.04 8.40 -6.68
C ASP A 68 -3.71 8.54 -7.42
N TRP A 69 -3.07 9.69 -7.31
CA TRP A 69 -1.77 9.95 -7.93
C TRP A 69 -0.67 9.02 -7.41
N CYS A 70 -0.61 8.78 -6.09
CA CYS A 70 0.35 7.86 -5.51
C CYS A 70 0.19 6.44 -6.09
N PHE A 71 -1.04 5.96 -6.24
CA PHE A 71 -1.33 4.66 -6.82
C PHE A 71 -1.00 4.60 -8.31
N VAL A 72 -1.35 5.64 -9.08
CA VAL A 72 -1.00 5.72 -10.52
C VAL A 72 0.50 5.73 -10.73
N LYS A 73 1.25 6.49 -9.93
CA LYS A 73 2.74 6.51 -10.00
C LYS A 73 3.36 5.17 -9.57
N ALA A 74 2.73 4.47 -8.62
CA ALA A 74 3.24 3.17 -8.16
C ALA A 74 3.01 2.06 -9.18
N TYR A 75 1.83 2.01 -9.81
CA TYR A 75 1.37 0.79 -10.48
C TYR A 75 0.84 1.01 -11.90
N GLY A 76 0.78 2.25 -12.38
CA GLY A 76 0.11 2.61 -13.62
C GLY A 76 -1.41 2.70 -13.46
N VAL A 77 -2.09 3.25 -14.46
CA VAL A 77 -3.51 3.61 -14.41
C VAL A 77 -4.41 2.41 -14.11
N ASP A 78 -4.28 1.33 -14.88
CA ASP A 78 -5.18 0.17 -14.79
C ASP A 78 -5.08 -0.53 -13.43
N ASN A 79 -3.85 -0.73 -12.93
CA ASN A 79 -3.64 -1.32 -11.61
C ASN A 79 -4.08 -0.39 -10.48
N ALA A 80 -3.88 0.92 -10.61
CA ALA A 80 -4.36 1.90 -9.65
C ALA A 80 -5.89 1.84 -9.54
N LYS A 81 -6.61 1.89 -10.65
CA LYS A 81 -8.07 1.77 -10.69
C LYS A 81 -8.55 0.45 -10.06
N ARG A 82 -7.92 -0.67 -10.41
CA ARG A 82 -8.24 -1.98 -9.84
C ARG A 82 -8.06 -1.99 -8.31
N LEU A 83 -6.92 -1.50 -7.81
CA LEU A 83 -6.59 -1.48 -6.39
C LEU A 83 -7.52 -0.57 -5.58
N LEU A 84 -7.85 0.60 -6.13
CA LEU A 84 -8.74 1.58 -5.51
C LEU A 84 -10.23 1.29 -5.76
N CYS A 85 -10.55 0.14 -6.37
CA CYS A 85 -11.92 -0.26 -6.71
C CYS A 85 -12.67 0.73 -7.61
N GLN A 86 -11.94 1.56 -8.34
CA GLN A 86 -12.50 2.64 -9.16
C GLN A 86 -13.22 2.12 -10.41
N PRO A 87 -14.28 2.78 -10.88
CA PRO A 87 -14.92 2.44 -12.14
C PRO A 87 -14.04 2.84 -13.32
N ASP A 88 -14.28 2.22 -14.47
CA ASP A 88 -13.54 2.50 -15.71
C ASP A 88 -13.79 3.92 -16.25
N LYS A 89 -14.99 4.46 -16.02
CA LYS A 89 -15.43 5.75 -16.54
C LYS A 89 -16.08 6.62 -15.48
N SER A 90 -16.10 7.93 -15.71
CA SER A 90 -16.81 8.92 -14.90
C SER A 90 -16.35 8.99 -13.44
N LEU A 91 -15.06 8.77 -13.22
CA LEU A 91 -14.45 8.81 -11.89
C LEU A 91 -14.53 10.21 -11.30
N GLY A 92 -15.09 10.34 -10.12
CA GLY A 92 -15.05 11.56 -9.31
C GLY A 92 -13.84 11.57 -8.39
N ALA A 93 -13.21 12.72 -8.19
CA ALA A 93 -12.14 12.92 -7.22
C ALA A 93 -12.72 13.44 -5.90
N GLY A 94 -13.26 12.58 -5.10
CA GLY A 94 -13.82 12.98 -3.80
C GLY A 94 -13.89 11.82 -2.84
N CYS A 95 -13.50 12.06 -1.59
CA CYS A 95 -13.37 11.04 -0.55
C CYS A 95 -14.62 10.15 -0.41
N GLN A 96 -15.83 10.73 -0.58
CA GLN A 96 -17.08 9.97 -0.51
C GLN A 96 -17.17 8.97 -1.67
N TYR A 97 -16.83 9.39 -2.89
CA TYR A 97 -16.84 8.48 -4.05
C TYR A 97 -15.85 7.34 -3.85
N SER A 98 -14.63 7.64 -3.44
CA SER A 98 -13.59 6.61 -3.20
C SER A 98 -14.01 5.62 -2.12
N MET A 99 -14.63 6.08 -1.04
CA MET A 99 -15.18 5.18 -0.02
C MET A 99 -16.29 4.28 -0.60
N ASP A 100 -17.18 4.84 -1.42
CA ASP A 100 -18.28 4.08 -2.04
C ASP A 100 -17.78 3.04 -3.05
N TYR A 101 -16.67 3.30 -3.75
CA TYR A 101 -16.03 2.32 -4.63
C TYR A 101 -15.57 1.08 -3.85
N TYR A 102 -14.88 1.27 -2.72
CA TYR A 102 -14.52 0.16 -1.83
C TYR A 102 -15.74 -0.55 -1.25
N LYS A 103 -16.76 0.20 -0.86
CA LYS A 103 -18.02 -0.36 -0.34
C LYS A 103 -18.68 -1.30 -1.34
N THR A 104 -18.78 -0.88 -2.60
CA THR A 104 -19.36 -1.67 -3.70
C THR A 104 -18.63 -2.99 -3.93
N LYS A 105 -17.33 -3.03 -3.65
CA LYS A 105 -16.49 -4.25 -3.77
C LYS A 105 -16.35 -5.05 -2.47
N GLY A 106 -17.04 -4.65 -1.39
CA GLY A 106 -16.92 -5.31 -0.08
C GLY A 106 -15.52 -5.16 0.55
N GLN A 107 -14.83 -4.07 0.25
CA GLN A 107 -13.45 -3.80 0.69
C GLN A 107 -13.34 -2.67 1.70
N LEU A 108 -14.40 -2.36 2.44
CA LEU A 108 -14.37 -1.47 3.60
C LEU A 108 -14.18 -2.26 4.90
N TYR A 109 -13.33 -1.74 5.78
CA TYR A 109 -12.96 -2.35 7.05
C TYR A 109 -13.01 -1.33 8.18
N ILE A 110 -13.16 -1.81 9.42
CA ILE A 110 -13.14 -0.99 10.64
C ILE A 110 -11.78 -0.97 11.32
N SER A 111 -10.88 -1.87 10.95
CA SER A 111 -9.51 -1.97 11.46
C SER A 111 -8.49 -1.66 10.37
N PRO A 112 -7.45 -0.86 10.65
CA PRO A 112 -6.46 -0.47 9.65
C PRO A 112 -5.46 -1.58 9.32
N LYS A 113 -4.95 -1.54 8.10
CA LYS A 113 -3.71 -2.20 7.70
C LYS A 113 -2.83 -1.20 6.93
N ILE A 114 -1.53 -1.45 6.91
CA ILE A 114 -0.59 -0.67 6.09
C ILE A 114 -1.04 -0.74 4.63
N GLY A 115 -1.08 0.41 3.96
CA GLY A 115 -1.52 0.55 2.59
C GLY A 115 -3.02 0.76 2.41
N ASP A 116 -3.83 0.70 3.46
CA ASP A 116 -5.25 1.06 3.38
C ASP A 116 -5.41 2.57 3.07
N GLN A 117 -6.46 2.92 2.35
CA GLN A 117 -6.94 4.29 2.24
C GLN A 117 -7.87 4.58 3.43
N ILE A 118 -7.49 5.51 4.31
CA ILE A 118 -8.29 5.90 5.47
C ILE A 118 -9.29 6.99 5.07
N PHE A 119 -10.52 6.91 5.60
CA PHE A 119 -11.56 7.89 5.38
C PHE A 119 -12.00 8.54 6.69
N PHE A 120 -12.12 9.87 6.67
CA PHE A 120 -12.53 10.66 7.82
C PHE A 120 -13.87 11.34 7.58
N LYS A 121 -14.71 11.34 8.62
CA LYS A 121 -16.02 12.00 8.65
C LYS A 121 -15.99 13.27 9.51
N ASN A 122 -16.88 14.20 9.22
CA ASN A 122 -17.19 15.33 10.10
C ASN A 122 -18.23 14.93 11.16
N SER A 123 -18.65 15.87 12.00
CA SER A 123 -19.67 15.67 13.05
C SER A 123 -21.04 15.25 12.52
N SER A 124 -21.38 15.60 11.27
CA SER A 124 -22.62 15.18 10.62
C SER A 124 -22.52 13.81 9.92
N GLY A 125 -21.36 13.12 10.03
CA GLY A 125 -21.13 11.82 9.39
C GLY A 125 -20.72 11.88 7.92
N LYS A 126 -20.62 13.08 7.31
CA LYS A 126 -20.19 13.24 5.93
C LYS A 126 -18.68 12.95 5.80
N ILE A 127 -18.26 12.20 4.79
CA ILE A 127 -16.86 11.96 4.49
C ILE A 127 -16.22 13.23 3.91
N VAL A 128 -15.17 13.71 4.55
CA VAL A 128 -14.56 15.02 4.25
C VAL A 128 -13.08 14.97 3.99
N HIS A 129 -12.42 13.87 4.30
CA HIS A 129 -10.96 13.76 4.12
C HIS A 129 -10.51 12.32 3.95
N THR A 130 -9.32 12.14 3.37
CA THR A 130 -8.72 10.83 3.14
C THR A 130 -7.18 10.93 3.14
N GLY A 131 -6.54 9.79 3.32
CA GLY A 131 -5.10 9.64 3.25
C GLY A 131 -4.70 8.18 3.09
N LEU A 132 -3.41 7.92 3.16
CA LEU A 132 -2.82 6.59 3.03
C LEU A 132 -2.26 6.13 4.37
N VAL A 133 -2.60 4.92 4.83
CA VAL A 133 -2.05 4.34 6.05
C VAL A 133 -0.60 3.91 5.83
N GLU A 134 0.33 4.60 6.51
CA GLU A 134 1.77 4.33 6.45
C GLU A 134 2.20 3.23 7.43
N ASN A 135 1.62 3.24 8.63
CA ASN A 135 1.94 2.29 9.69
C ASN A 135 0.78 2.14 10.68
N VAL A 136 0.80 1.06 11.44
CA VAL A 136 -0.18 0.78 12.50
C VAL A 136 0.56 0.16 13.68
N ASP A 137 0.29 0.62 14.89
CA ASP A 137 0.72 -0.03 16.14
C ASP A 137 -0.48 -0.37 17.04
N ARG A 138 -0.24 -0.73 18.30
CA ARG A 138 -1.31 -1.12 19.24
C ARG A 138 -2.27 -0.01 19.58
N SER A 139 -1.91 1.25 19.38
CA SER A 139 -2.65 2.43 19.87
C SER A 139 -3.00 3.40 18.78
N TYR A 140 -2.22 3.44 17.69
CA TYR A 140 -2.29 4.48 16.68
C TYR A 140 -2.25 3.93 15.25
N VAL A 141 -2.93 4.65 14.36
CA VAL A 141 -2.74 4.59 12.92
C VAL A 141 -1.93 5.82 12.49
N TYR A 142 -0.92 5.60 11.67
CA TYR A 142 -0.04 6.62 11.09
C TYR A 142 -0.39 6.77 9.62
N THR A 143 -0.53 8.02 9.16
CA THR A 143 -0.98 8.31 7.80
C THR A 143 -0.06 9.30 7.08
N ILE A 144 -0.13 9.28 5.75
CA ILE A 144 0.37 10.34 4.88
C ILE A 144 -0.84 10.89 4.14
N GLU A 145 -1.08 12.19 4.28
CA GLU A 145 -2.29 12.85 3.81
C GLU A 145 -1.94 14.05 2.92
N GLY A 146 -2.65 14.19 1.80
CA GLY A 146 -2.62 15.37 0.96
C GLY A 146 -3.67 16.39 1.37
N ASN A 147 -3.48 17.65 1.00
CA ASN A 147 -4.36 18.77 1.34
C ASN A 147 -4.62 18.93 2.85
N THR A 148 -3.59 18.71 3.65
CA THR A 148 -3.66 18.81 5.11
C THR A 148 -2.55 19.70 5.65
N SER A 149 -2.48 19.85 6.96
CA SER A 149 -1.39 20.54 7.66
C SER A 149 -0.90 19.73 8.86
N THR A 150 0.19 20.17 9.46
CA THR A 150 0.76 19.55 10.67
C THR A 150 -0.07 19.76 11.94
N ALA A 151 -1.09 20.63 11.89
CA ALA A 151 -2.00 20.83 13.01
C ALA A 151 -2.67 19.51 13.45
N SER A 152 -2.97 19.39 14.74
CA SER A 152 -3.59 18.19 15.29
C SER A 152 -5.00 17.94 14.74
N GLY A 153 -5.43 16.69 14.74
CA GLY A 153 -6.74 16.29 14.22
C GLY A 153 -6.83 16.28 12.69
N VAL A 154 -8.05 16.11 12.17
CA VAL A 154 -8.32 16.07 10.74
C VAL A 154 -8.43 17.49 10.19
N ILE A 155 -7.54 17.83 9.27
CA ILE A 155 -7.53 19.11 8.54
C ILE A 155 -7.76 18.79 7.08
N ALA A 156 -8.93 19.13 6.57
CA ALA A 156 -9.39 18.74 5.23
C ALA A 156 -8.99 19.70 4.09
N ASN A 157 -8.44 20.86 4.42
CA ASN A 157 -7.96 21.85 3.45
C ASN A 157 -6.79 22.64 4.06
N GLY A 158 -5.67 21.97 4.27
CA GLY A 158 -4.48 22.54 4.92
C GLY A 158 -3.30 22.78 3.97
N GLY A 159 -3.47 22.53 2.69
CA GLY A 159 -2.57 22.92 1.60
C GLY A 159 -1.26 22.13 1.50
N GLY A 160 -1.01 21.12 2.32
CA GLY A 160 0.24 20.36 2.33
C GLY A 160 0.10 18.85 2.26
N VAL A 161 1.23 18.17 2.03
CA VAL A 161 1.37 16.72 2.28
C VAL A 161 2.09 16.53 3.59
N CYS A 162 1.39 15.92 4.57
CA CYS A 162 1.88 15.75 5.92
C CYS A 162 1.74 14.32 6.43
N LYS A 163 2.66 13.93 7.34
CA LYS A 163 2.46 12.76 8.18
C LYS A 163 1.57 13.12 9.36
N LYS A 164 0.62 12.26 9.64
CA LYS A 164 -0.32 12.42 10.76
C LYS A 164 -0.37 11.12 11.56
N LYS A 165 -0.93 11.22 12.79
CA LYS A 165 -1.27 10.02 13.58
C LYS A 165 -2.58 10.24 14.32
N TYR A 166 -3.36 9.17 14.48
CA TYR A 166 -4.63 9.17 15.18
C TYR A 166 -4.72 7.95 16.10
N LYS A 167 -5.40 8.08 17.23
CA LYS A 167 -5.76 6.90 18.04
C LYS A 167 -6.63 5.96 17.19
N LEU A 168 -6.51 4.66 17.37
CA LEU A 168 -7.30 3.67 16.62
C LEU A 168 -8.83 3.85 16.80
N ASN A 169 -9.25 4.37 17.97
CA ASN A 169 -10.64 4.67 18.29
C ASN A 169 -11.02 6.16 18.07
N TYR A 170 -10.24 6.89 17.25
CA TYR A 170 -10.55 8.29 16.98
C TYR A 170 -11.91 8.41 16.28
N GLU A 171 -12.85 9.14 16.90
CA GLU A 171 -14.25 9.21 16.49
C GLU A 171 -14.50 9.66 15.06
N ARG A 172 -13.57 10.44 14.49
CA ARG A 172 -13.66 10.92 13.11
C ARG A 172 -13.17 9.92 12.07
N ILE A 173 -12.59 8.79 12.44
CA ILE A 173 -12.30 7.73 11.49
C ILE A 173 -13.63 7.07 11.11
N ALA A 174 -13.93 7.03 9.81
CA ALA A 174 -15.15 6.42 9.30
C ALA A 174 -14.90 4.95 8.93
N SER A 175 -13.86 4.68 8.16
CA SER A 175 -13.53 3.35 7.65
C SER A 175 -12.16 3.33 6.97
N TYR A 176 -11.75 2.13 6.56
CA TYR A 176 -10.54 1.88 5.78
C TYR A 176 -10.91 1.13 4.51
N GLY A 177 -10.61 1.71 3.36
CA GLY A 177 -10.65 1.03 2.06
C GLY A 177 -9.39 0.21 1.88
N ARG A 178 -9.51 -1.08 1.65
CA ARG A 178 -8.36 -1.99 1.56
C ARG A 178 -8.10 -2.42 0.13
N PRO A 179 -7.05 -1.88 -0.53
CA PRO A 179 -6.62 -2.36 -1.83
C PRO A 179 -6.21 -3.84 -1.75
N LYS A 180 -6.63 -4.63 -2.73
CA LYS A 180 -6.10 -5.99 -2.88
C LYS A 180 -4.76 -5.91 -3.60
N TYR A 181 -3.72 -5.51 -2.86
CA TYR A 181 -2.35 -5.62 -3.36
C TYR A 181 -2.08 -7.05 -3.77
N ASP A 182 -1.22 -7.26 -4.75
CA ASP A 182 -0.84 -8.60 -5.17
C ASP A 182 -0.07 -9.30 -4.04
N LEU A 183 -0.82 -9.83 -3.08
CA LEU A 183 -0.42 -11.07 -2.46
C LEU A 183 -0.57 -12.09 -3.59
N THR A 184 0.51 -12.32 -4.36
CA THR A 184 0.57 -13.37 -5.39
C THR A 184 -0.81 -13.80 -5.90
N GLN A 185 -1.17 -13.43 -7.12
CA GLN A 185 -2.42 -13.87 -7.71
C GLN A 185 -2.49 -15.40 -7.63
N ILE A 186 -3.32 -15.91 -6.74
CA ILE A 186 -3.84 -17.27 -6.89
C ILE A 186 -4.87 -17.17 -8.01
N VAL A 187 -4.43 -17.27 -9.23
CA VAL A 187 -5.31 -17.53 -10.37
C VAL A 187 -5.62 -19.01 -10.31
N THR A 188 -6.73 -19.38 -9.66
CA THR A 188 -7.34 -20.68 -9.79
C THR A 188 -8.10 -20.74 -11.12
N ASN A 189 -7.37 -20.89 -12.21
CA ASN A 189 -7.87 -21.40 -13.47
C ASN A 189 -6.69 -21.99 -14.24
N GLY A 190 -6.26 -23.22 -13.89
CA GLY A 190 -5.42 -24.08 -14.74
C GLY A 190 -4.06 -23.51 -15.21
N GLY A 191 -3.64 -22.37 -14.74
CA GLY A 191 -2.42 -21.70 -15.11
C GLY A 191 -1.38 -21.73 -13.97
N THR A 192 -0.14 -21.96 -14.30
CA THR A 192 1.01 -22.01 -13.41
C THR A 192 1.14 -20.69 -12.64
N CYS A 193 0.95 -20.73 -11.31
CA CYS A 193 1.22 -19.59 -10.44
C CYS A 193 2.74 -19.39 -10.33
N THR A 194 3.29 -18.37 -10.98
CA THR A 194 4.67 -17.93 -10.74
C THR A 194 4.69 -16.96 -9.57
N MET A 195 4.90 -17.47 -8.37
CA MET A 195 5.29 -16.63 -7.24
C MET A 195 6.74 -16.19 -7.45
N ASN A 196 6.98 -14.88 -7.56
CA ASN A 196 8.35 -14.34 -7.50
C ASN A 196 8.80 -14.33 -6.03
N LEU A 197 9.04 -15.52 -5.50
CA LEU A 197 9.63 -15.68 -4.18
C LEU A 197 11.15 -15.51 -4.30
N ASP A 198 11.74 -14.79 -3.36
CA ASP A 198 13.19 -14.63 -3.31
C ASP A 198 13.87 -16.00 -3.36
N VAL A 199 14.93 -16.12 -4.16
CA VAL A 199 15.81 -17.26 -4.05
C VAL A 199 16.62 -17.09 -2.77
N LEU A 200 16.39 -17.99 -1.80
CA LEU A 200 17.06 -17.94 -0.51
C LEU A 200 18.13 -19.02 -0.41
N LYS A 201 19.27 -18.65 0.18
CA LYS A 201 20.41 -19.54 0.42
C LYS A 201 21.13 -19.15 1.70
N LYS A 202 21.98 -20.02 2.18
CA LYS A 202 22.81 -19.77 3.38
C LYS A 202 23.52 -18.42 3.28
N GLY A 203 23.41 -17.63 4.36
CA GLY A 203 23.92 -16.27 4.47
C GLY A 203 22.90 -15.16 4.23
N ASN A 204 21.69 -15.44 3.71
CA ASN A 204 20.65 -14.45 3.59
C ASN A 204 20.08 -14.09 4.98
N LYS A 205 19.77 -12.80 5.19
CA LYS A 205 19.19 -12.27 6.44
C LYS A 205 18.09 -11.27 6.10
N ASN A 206 16.81 -11.69 6.19
CA ASN A 206 15.66 -10.86 5.86
C ASN A 206 14.34 -11.51 6.30
N ASN A 207 13.22 -10.81 6.04
CA ASN A 207 11.89 -11.30 6.37
C ASN A 207 11.45 -12.50 5.52
N SER A 208 11.98 -12.68 4.30
CA SER A 208 11.70 -13.87 3.49
C SER A 208 12.30 -15.13 4.13
N VAL A 209 13.45 -14.99 4.80
CA VAL A 209 14.04 -16.09 5.61
C VAL A 209 13.17 -16.41 6.82
N ARG A 210 12.59 -15.40 7.51
CA ARG A 210 11.62 -15.65 8.60
C ARG A 210 10.41 -16.43 8.12
N ALA A 211 9.84 -16.03 6.98
CA ALA A 211 8.72 -16.74 6.37
C ALA A 211 9.08 -18.20 6.03
N LEU A 212 10.26 -18.43 5.46
CA LEU A 212 10.78 -19.76 5.19
C LEU A 212 10.87 -20.61 6.47
N GLN A 213 11.46 -20.06 7.53
CA GLN A 213 11.63 -20.75 8.81
C GLN A 213 10.28 -21.13 9.44
N ILE A 214 9.28 -20.21 9.40
CA ILE A 214 7.91 -20.50 9.85
C ILE A 214 7.32 -21.69 9.09
N LEU A 215 7.44 -21.71 7.77
CA LEU A 215 6.93 -22.79 6.93
C LEU A 215 7.66 -24.11 7.15
N LEU A 216 8.98 -24.09 7.31
CA LEU A 216 9.75 -25.29 7.60
C LEU A 216 9.37 -25.87 8.95
N ILE A 217 9.30 -25.06 10.00
CA ILE A 217 8.91 -25.48 11.34
C ILE A 217 7.46 -26.00 11.35
N GLY A 218 6.54 -25.31 10.67
CA GLY A 218 5.15 -25.74 10.49
C GLY A 218 5.01 -27.08 9.77
N ASN A 219 5.98 -27.44 8.90
CA ASN A 219 6.08 -28.75 8.25
C ASN A 219 6.92 -29.77 9.03
N GLY A 220 7.32 -29.48 10.29
CA GLY A 220 8.06 -30.40 11.16
C GLY A 220 9.58 -30.37 10.99
N TYR A 221 10.14 -29.39 10.29
CA TYR A 221 11.60 -29.26 10.08
C TYR A 221 12.16 -28.15 10.97
N SER A 222 12.88 -28.53 12.04
CA SER A 222 13.53 -27.57 12.95
C SER A 222 14.63 -26.78 12.29
N CYS A 223 14.59 -25.46 12.44
CA CYS A 223 15.62 -24.52 11.96
C CYS A 223 16.77 -24.30 12.96
N GLY A 224 16.88 -25.16 13.99
CA GLY A 224 17.90 -25.06 15.03
C GLY A 224 17.40 -24.32 16.29
N SER A 225 18.32 -24.06 17.22
CA SER A 225 18.00 -23.47 18.55
C SER A 225 17.46 -22.04 18.48
N TYR A 226 17.77 -21.28 17.44
CA TYR A 226 17.31 -19.89 17.25
C TYR A 226 15.91 -19.78 16.61
N GLY A 227 15.38 -20.89 16.08
CA GLY A 227 14.02 -20.94 15.52
C GLY A 227 13.81 -19.95 14.36
N VAL A 228 12.87 -19.00 14.53
CA VAL A 228 12.50 -18.00 13.52
C VAL A 228 13.26 -16.70 13.78
N ASP A 229 14.54 -16.66 13.44
CA ASP A 229 15.42 -15.50 13.66
C ASP A 229 15.64 -14.62 12.41
N GLY A 230 15.25 -15.12 11.22
CA GLY A 230 15.46 -14.43 9.95
C GLY A 230 16.88 -14.55 9.39
N ASP A 231 17.71 -15.40 9.97
CA ASP A 231 19.06 -15.73 9.49
C ASP A 231 19.07 -17.11 8.83
N PHE A 232 19.42 -17.17 7.55
CA PHE A 232 19.63 -18.45 6.87
C PHE A 232 20.97 -19.05 7.25
N GLY A 233 21.09 -19.40 8.52
CA GLY A 233 22.27 -20.06 9.08
C GLY A 233 22.30 -21.56 8.81
N THR A 234 23.20 -22.27 9.49
CA THR A 234 23.37 -23.73 9.30
C THR A 234 22.11 -24.52 9.70
N GLY A 235 21.38 -24.06 10.75
CA GLY A 235 20.12 -24.71 11.17
C GLY A 235 19.06 -24.66 10.09
N THR A 236 18.81 -23.48 9.51
CA THR A 236 17.88 -23.29 8.40
C THR A 236 18.32 -24.07 7.17
N TYR A 237 19.60 -24.04 6.81
CA TYR A 237 20.14 -24.83 5.69
C TYR A 237 19.87 -26.34 5.84
N ASN A 238 20.15 -26.89 7.01
CA ASN A 238 19.91 -28.31 7.28
C ASN A 238 18.42 -28.66 7.21
N ALA A 239 17.54 -27.78 7.70
CA ALA A 239 16.08 -27.93 7.58
C ALA A 239 15.64 -27.97 6.12
N VAL A 240 16.16 -27.06 5.28
CA VAL A 240 15.89 -27.03 3.83
C VAL A 240 16.32 -28.32 3.16
N ILE A 241 17.56 -28.78 3.40
CA ILE A 241 18.06 -30.05 2.83
C ILE A 241 17.17 -31.23 3.21
N LYS A 242 16.78 -31.34 4.50
CA LYS A 242 15.88 -32.41 4.95
C LYS A 242 14.52 -32.34 4.25
N PHE A 243 13.94 -31.13 4.15
CA PHE A 243 12.68 -30.90 3.46
C PHE A 243 12.77 -31.29 1.98
N GLN A 244 13.81 -30.83 1.27
CA GLN A 244 14.01 -31.11 -0.15
C GLN A 244 14.12 -32.63 -0.41
N LYS A 245 14.90 -33.34 0.40
CA LYS A 245 14.99 -34.82 0.34
C LYS A 245 13.63 -35.48 0.58
N ALA A 246 12.89 -35.08 1.61
CA ALA A 246 11.58 -35.64 1.93
C ALA A 246 10.53 -35.37 0.84
N LYS A 247 10.69 -34.29 0.07
CA LYS A 247 9.78 -33.97 -1.05
C LYS A 247 10.27 -34.46 -2.42
N ASN A 248 11.37 -35.26 -2.45
CA ASN A 248 11.99 -35.80 -3.67
C ASN A 248 12.31 -34.71 -4.71
N ILE A 249 12.90 -33.61 -4.27
CA ILE A 249 13.41 -32.52 -5.12
C ILE A 249 14.90 -32.36 -4.91
N ASN A 250 15.57 -31.58 -5.78
CA ASN A 250 17.01 -31.35 -5.68
C ASN A 250 17.37 -30.79 -4.29
N ALA A 251 18.20 -31.50 -3.54
CA ALA A 251 18.59 -31.16 -2.17
C ALA A 251 19.91 -30.35 -2.16
N ASP A 252 19.87 -29.15 -2.72
CA ASP A 252 21.01 -28.23 -2.85
C ASP A 252 21.07 -27.18 -1.72
N GLY A 253 20.05 -27.11 -0.86
CA GLY A 253 19.95 -26.12 0.20
C GLY A 253 19.59 -24.72 -0.30
N ILE A 254 19.20 -24.60 -1.57
CA ILE A 254 18.72 -23.34 -2.17
C ILE A 254 17.20 -23.38 -2.26
N VAL A 255 16.54 -22.37 -1.74
CA VAL A 255 15.08 -22.27 -1.78
C VAL A 255 14.68 -21.45 -2.99
N GLY A 256 14.59 -22.10 -4.13
CA GLY A 256 14.06 -21.55 -5.38
C GLY A 256 12.61 -21.95 -5.60
N ALA A 257 12.07 -21.67 -6.80
CA ALA A 257 10.67 -21.89 -7.17
C ALA A 257 10.16 -23.31 -6.85
N GLN A 258 11.01 -24.34 -7.07
CA GLN A 258 10.64 -25.73 -6.81
C GLN A 258 10.46 -26.02 -5.32
N THR A 259 11.36 -25.52 -4.48
CA THR A 259 11.30 -25.67 -3.01
C THR A 259 10.12 -24.91 -2.43
N TRP A 260 9.93 -23.66 -2.84
CA TRP A 260 8.77 -22.88 -2.45
C TRP A 260 7.45 -23.54 -2.85
N GLY A 261 7.35 -24.03 -4.08
CA GLY A 261 6.15 -24.69 -4.58
C GLY A 261 5.77 -25.97 -3.81
N LYS A 262 6.72 -26.59 -3.08
CA LYS A 262 6.44 -27.74 -2.19
C LYS A 262 6.15 -27.31 -0.76
N LEU A 263 6.71 -26.18 -0.28
CA LEU A 263 6.44 -25.63 1.06
C LEU A 263 5.03 -25.04 1.21
N LEU A 264 4.47 -24.55 0.13
CA LEU A 264 3.19 -23.82 0.09
C LEU A 264 1.99 -24.70 -0.27
N LYS A 265 2.18 -26.00 -0.42
CA LYS A 265 1.14 -27.02 -0.62
C LYS A 265 0.82 -27.74 0.68
#